data_a9962f5ed050df7360227152b8d79ccd
#
_entry.id   a9962f5ed050df7360227152b8d79ccd
#
_cell.length_a   1.000
_cell.length_b   1.000
_cell.length_c   1.000
_cell.angle_alpha   90.00
_cell.angle_beta   90.00
_cell.angle_gamma   90.00
#
_symmetry.space_group_name_H-M   'P 1'
#
loop_
_entity.id
_entity.type
_entity.pdbx_description
1 polymer ?
#
loop_
_entity_poly.entity_id
_entity_poly.type
_entity_poly.pdbx_seq_one_letter_code
_entity_poly.pdbx_strand_id
1 'polypeptide(L)'
;MKIIALWASTSQQSINKALATYAAHLVEGGRVEVLDLNDFELPLYSEDREKTMGQLAAATQFIDKLKEADAIIVSLAEHNGTYTAAFKNLLDWASRVSREVYQHKPVVFLATSPGPGGAASVLDVAVQSAPFFSANVKGSLSIPSFYDHFDASTQRLTNSHIHSQLEA
;
A
#
# COMPACT_ATOMS: atom_id res chain seq x y z
N MET A 1 -5.10 -10.44 15.89
CA MET A 1 -5.39 -9.44 14.84
C MET A 1 -4.50 -9.72 13.64
N LYS A 2 -5.07 -9.79 12.41
CA LYS A 2 -4.33 -9.99 11.17
C LYS A 2 -4.07 -8.64 10.50
N ILE A 3 -2.81 -8.28 10.30
CA ILE A 3 -2.38 -7.07 9.61
C ILE A 3 -1.90 -7.45 8.23
N ILE A 4 -2.49 -6.83 7.21
CA ILE A 4 -1.96 -6.89 5.86
C ILE A 4 -1.14 -5.64 5.60
N ALA A 5 0.12 -5.83 5.22
CA ALA A 5 0.99 -4.77 4.75
C ALA A 5 1.30 -4.97 3.28
N LEU A 6 1.24 -3.91 2.48
CA LEU A 6 1.65 -3.95 1.09
C LEU A 6 2.41 -2.69 0.70
N TRP A 7 3.31 -2.84 -0.25
CA TRP A 7 3.93 -1.70 -0.91
C TRP A 7 3.41 -1.59 -2.34
N ALA A 8 3.07 -0.39 -2.74
CA ALA A 8 2.42 -0.11 -4.01
C ALA A 8 3.44 0.03 -5.16
N SER A 9 4.28 -0.99 -5.33
CA SER A 9 5.33 -1.08 -6.37
C SER A 9 5.64 -2.55 -6.65
N THR A 10 6.20 -2.82 -7.83
CA THR A 10 6.74 -4.14 -8.21
C THR A 10 8.24 -4.27 -7.95
N SER A 11 8.90 -3.21 -7.46
CA SER A 11 10.33 -3.24 -7.16
C SER A 11 10.62 -4.10 -5.93
N GLN A 12 11.44 -5.13 -6.09
CA GLN A 12 11.80 -6.06 -5.01
C GLN A 12 12.62 -5.41 -3.90
N GLN A 13 13.39 -4.38 -4.22
CA GLN A 13 14.19 -3.60 -3.26
C GLN A 13 13.54 -2.25 -2.94
N SER A 14 12.22 -2.19 -2.95
CA SER A 14 11.48 -0.97 -2.65
C SER A 14 11.68 -0.51 -1.21
N ILE A 15 12.02 0.76 -1.03
CA ILE A 15 12.04 1.40 0.30
C ILE A 15 10.64 1.43 0.94
N ASN A 16 9.59 1.47 0.12
CA ASN A 16 8.21 1.37 0.60
C ASN A 16 7.89 -0.04 1.14
N LYS A 17 8.53 -1.09 0.63
CA LYS A 17 8.45 -2.44 1.23
C LYS A 17 9.02 -2.43 2.64
N ALA A 18 10.21 -1.87 2.81
CA ALA A 18 10.85 -1.77 4.13
C ALA A 18 9.98 -0.98 5.11
N LEU A 19 9.43 0.15 4.67
CA LEU A 19 8.56 0.99 5.50
C LEU A 19 7.26 0.28 5.88
N ALA A 20 6.55 -0.33 4.92
CA ALA A 20 5.31 -1.05 5.19
C ALA A 20 5.52 -2.20 6.18
N THR A 21 6.59 -2.96 5.99
CA THR A 21 6.95 -4.09 6.86
C THR A 21 7.29 -3.60 8.26
N TYR A 22 8.09 -2.56 8.38
CA TYR A 22 8.44 -1.96 9.67
C TYR A 22 7.20 -1.47 10.42
N ALA A 23 6.35 -0.67 9.77
CA ALA A 23 5.14 -0.13 10.37
C ALA A 23 4.18 -1.23 10.84
N ALA A 24 4.03 -2.29 10.06
CA ALA A 24 3.16 -3.41 10.43
C ALA A 24 3.62 -4.14 11.70
N HIS A 25 4.94 -4.22 11.92
CA HIS A 25 5.50 -4.87 13.11
C HIS A 25 5.44 -3.98 14.38
N LEU A 26 5.09 -2.69 14.26
CA LEU A 26 4.80 -1.85 15.43
C LEU A 26 3.45 -2.19 16.07
N VAL A 27 2.56 -2.87 15.36
CA VAL A 27 1.24 -3.25 15.89
C VAL A 27 1.40 -4.42 16.84
N GLU A 28 1.27 -4.15 18.15
CA GLU A 28 1.42 -5.16 19.19
C GLU A 28 0.41 -6.31 19.05
N GLY A 29 0.90 -7.54 19.13
CA GLY A 29 0.08 -8.76 19.01
C GLY A 29 -0.49 -8.99 17.61
N GLY A 30 -0.07 -8.22 16.62
CA GLY A 30 -0.46 -8.39 15.24
C GLY A 30 0.28 -9.55 14.55
N ARG A 31 -0.46 -10.35 13.79
CA ARG A 31 0.11 -11.30 12.83
C ARG A 31 0.20 -10.60 11.47
N VAL A 32 1.42 -10.34 11.02
CA VAL A 32 1.69 -9.60 9.79
C VAL A 32 1.77 -10.55 8.59
N GLU A 33 1.03 -10.23 7.53
CA GLU A 33 1.19 -10.80 6.20
C GLU A 33 1.57 -9.68 5.24
N VAL A 34 2.71 -9.81 4.56
CA VAL A 34 3.18 -8.83 3.57
C VAL A 34 2.82 -9.31 2.19
N LEU A 35 2.04 -8.50 1.44
CA LEU A 35 1.64 -8.83 0.07
C LEU A 35 2.62 -8.20 -0.93
N ASP A 36 3.06 -9.01 -1.89
CA ASP A 36 3.85 -8.58 -3.05
C ASP A 36 2.93 -8.35 -4.25
N LEU A 37 2.98 -7.16 -4.85
CA LEU A 37 2.18 -6.87 -6.05
C LEU A 37 2.52 -7.80 -7.22
N ASN A 38 3.74 -8.33 -7.26
CA ASN A 38 4.14 -9.29 -8.29
C ASN A 38 3.33 -10.60 -8.27
N ASP A 39 2.74 -10.95 -7.14
CA ASP A 39 1.84 -12.12 -7.02
C ASP A 39 0.46 -11.87 -7.64
N PHE A 40 0.15 -10.61 -7.97
CA PHE A 40 -1.14 -10.17 -8.52
C PHE A 40 -0.96 -9.52 -9.89
N GLU A 41 -0.08 -10.06 -10.71
CA GLU A 41 0.18 -9.54 -12.05
C GLU A 41 -1.07 -9.68 -12.94
N LEU A 42 -1.42 -8.58 -13.61
CA LEU A 42 -2.61 -8.44 -14.43
C LEU A 42 -2.27 -7.72 -15.74
N PRO A 43 -2.92 -8.07 -16.84
CA PRO A 43 -2.79 -7.28 -18.07
C PRO A 43 -3.29 -5.87 -17.85
N LEU A 44 -2.81 -4.91 -18.62
CA LEU A 44 -3.30 -3.54 -18.54
C LEU A 44 -4.82 -3.52 -18.73
N TYR A 45 -5.55 -2.92 -17.79
CA TYR A 45 -7.01 -2.87 -17.82
C TYR A 45 -7.54 -2.11 -19.03
N SER A 46 -8.59 -2.68 -19.62
CA SER A 46 -9.51 -1.98 -20.52
C SER A 46 -10.87 -2.67 -20.46
N GLU A 47 -11.93 -1.96 -20.83
CA GLU A 47 -13.27 -2.56 -20.94
C GLU A 47 -13.32 -3.72 -21.93
N ASP A 48 -12.57 -3.63 -23.02
CA ASP A 48 -12.52 -4.71 -24.03
C ASP A 48 -11.85 -5.96 -23.48
N ARG A 49 -10.79 -5.79 -22.70
CA ARG A 49 -10.14 -6.92 -22.00
C ARG A 49 -11.06 -7.53 -20.95
N GLU A 50 -11.75 -6.71 -20.16
CA GLU A 50 -12.71 -7.21 -19.19
C GLU A 50 -13.83 -7.99 -19.84
N LYS A 51 -14.40 -7.51 -20.95
CA LYS A 51 -15.44 -8.22 -21.71
C LYS A 51 -14.95 -9.56 -22.28
N THR A 52 -13.70 -9.63 -22.70
CA THR A 52 -13.11 -10.83 -23.30
C THR A 52 -12.63 -11.84 -22.26
N MET A 53 -11.99 -11.36 -21.19
CA MET A 53 -11.30 -12.19 -20.19
C MET A 53 -12.14 -12.45 -18.93
N GLY A 54 -13.17 -11.63 -18.69
CA GLY A 54 -13.95 -11.67 -17.47
C GLY A 54 -13.18 -11.15 -16.26
N GLN A 55 -13.63 -11.52 -15.05
CA GLN A 55 -12.92 -11.23 -13.81
C GLN A 55 -11.70 -12.14 -13.68
N LEU A 56 -10.55 -11.56 -13.48
CA LEU A 56 -9.29 -12.30 -13.37
C LEU A 56 -9.04 -12.77 -11.94
N ALA A 57 -8.57 -14.00 -11.81
CA ALA A 57 -8.34 -14.65 -10.51
C ALA A 57 -7.42 -13.83 -9.59
N ALA A 58 -6.36 -13.20 -10.13
CA ALA A 58 -5.45 -12.38 -9.34
C ALA A 58 -6.15 -11.17 -8.68
N ALA A 59 -7.10 -10.53 -9.36
CA ALA A 59 -7.88 -9.43 -8.79
C ALA A 59 -8.81 -9.91 -7.67
N THR A 60 -9.46 -11.05 -7.85
CA THR A 60 -10.31 -11.68 -6.83
C THR A 60 -9.48 -12.09 -5.60
N GLN A 61 -8.34 -12.74 -5.82
CA GLN A 61 -7.42 -13.13 -4.75
C GLN A 61 -6.92 -11.93 -3.93
N PHE A 62 -6.62 -10.81 -4.60
CA PHE A 62 -6.25 -9.58 -3.91
C PHE A 62 -7.37 -9.08 -2.98
N ILE A 63 -8.59 -9.00 -3.48
CA ILE A 63 -9.75 -8.62 -2.66
C ILE A 63 -9.96 -9.59 -1.49
N ASP A 64 -9.83 -10.90 -1.73
CA ASP A 64 -10.01 -11.91 -0.67
C ASP A 64 -8.93 -11.76 0.41
N LYS A 65 -7.69 -11.45 0.04
CA LYS A 65 -6.64 -11.12 1.02
C LYS A 65 -7.02 -9.92 1.88
N LEU A 66 -7.52 -8.84 1.28
CA LEU A 66 -7.94 -7.66 2.04
C LEU A 66 -9.15 -7.95 2.94
N LYS A 67 -10.08 -8.82 2.53
CA LYS A 67 -11.21 -9.27 3.38
C LYS A 67 -10.76 -9.96 4.66
N GLU A 68 -9.69 -10.75 4.58
CA GLU A 68 -9.16 -11.48 5.74
C GLU A 68 -8.47 -10.57 6.76
N ALA A 69 -8.11 -9.33 6.39
CA ALA A 69 -7.40 -8.41 7.27
C ALA A 69 -8.32 -7.83 8.35
N ASP A 70 -7.76 -7.59 9.52
CA ASP A 70 -8.36 -6.73 10.54
C ASP A 70 -7.94 -5.27 10.35
N ALA A 71 -6.74 -5.03 9.79
CA ALA A 71 -6.24 -3.72 9.39
C ALA A 71 -5.27 -3.83 8.22
N ILE A 72 -5.11 -2.73 7.47
CA ILE A 72 -4.29 -2.68 6.25
C ILE A 72 -3.31 -1.51 6.36
N ILE A 73 -2.05 -1.76 6.01
CA ILE A 73 -1.02 -0.73 5.85
C ILE A 73 -0.58 -0.73 4.40
N VAL A 74 -0.67 0.43 3.76
CA VAL A 74 -0.26 0.62 2.36
C VAL A 74 0.86 1.65 2.32
N SER A 75 2.05 1.25 1.88
CA SER A 75 3.14 2.19 1.63
C SER A 75 3.29 2.45 0.13
N LEU A 76 3.17 3.71 -0.25
CA LEU A 76 3.01 4.16 -1.64
C LEU A 76 4.35 4.60 -2.22
N ALA A 77 4.74 4.00 -3.34
CA ALA A 77 5.77 4.55 -4.20
C ALA A 77 5.15 5.56 -5.16
N GLU A 78 5.87 6.64 -5.43
CA GLU A 78 5.44 7.68 -6.37
C GLU A 78 6.18 7.56 -7.69
N HIS A 79 5.43 7.48 -8.78
CA HIS A 79 5.94 7.60 -10.13
C HIS A 79 5.24 8.76 -10.83
N ASN A 80 6.01 9.79 -11.22
CA ASN A 80 5.47 10.96 -11.91
C ASN A 80 4.28 11.62 -11.18
N GLY A 81 4.40 11.78 -9.86
CA GLY A 81 3.42 12.49 -9.03
C GLY A 81 2.17 11.69 -8.65
N THR A 82 2.10 10.39 -8.94
CA THR A 82 0.93 9.56 -8.65
C THR A 82 1.32 8.11 -8.36
N TYR A 83 0.35 7.18 -8.37
CA TYR A 83 0.58 5.74 -8.20
C TYR A 83 1.58 5.18 -9.23
N THR A 84 2.26 4.11 -8.86
CA THR A 84 2.90 3.27 -9.86
C THR A 84 1.86 2.69 -10.82
N ALA A 85 2.23 2.47 -12.07
CA ALA A 85 1.31 1.86 -13.05
C ALA A 85 0.78 0.51 -12.58
N ALA A 86 1.63 -0.31 -11.95
CA ALA A 86 1.24 -1.62 -11.42
C ALA A 86 0.15 -1.53 -10.34
N PHE A 87 0.29 -0.61 -9.39
CA PHE A 87 -0.71 -0.44 -8.33
C PHE A 87 -2.02 0.14 -8.87
N LYS A 88 -1.94 1.15 -9.75
CA LYS A 88 -3.13 1.71 -10.39
C LYS A 88 -3.88 0.65 -11.18
N ASN A 89 -3.15 -0.17 -11.95
CA ASN A 89 -3.74 -1.25 -12.72
C ASN A 89 -4.43 -2.31 -11.83
N LEU A 90 -3.78 -2.67 -10.72
CA LEU A 90 -4.39 -3.57 -9.73
C LEU A 90 -5.68 -3.00 -9.14
N LEU A 91 -5.70 -1.71 -8.77
CA LEU A 91 -6.93 -1.04 -8.31
C LEU A 91 -8.01 -1.04 -9.38
N ASP A 92 -7.66 -0.78 -10.63
CA ASP A 92 -8.62 -0.76 -11.74
C ASP A 92 -9.30 -2.13 -11.91
N TRP A 93 -8.55 -3.22 -11.91
CA TRP A 93 -9.10 -4.57 -11.95
C TRP A 93 -9.84 -4.97 -10.68
N ALA A 94 -9.28 -4.67 -9.51
CA ALA A 94 -9.89 -5.01 -8.22
C ALA A 94 -11.24 -4.32 -8.03
N SER A 95 -11.38 -3.08 -8.45
CA SER A 95 -12.65 -2.33 -8.38
C SER A 95 -13.75 -2.90 -9.26
N ARG A 96 -13.41 -3.75 -10.25
CA ARG A 96 -14.39 -4.49 -11.05
C ARG A 96 -14.90 -5.74 -10.32
N VAL A 97 -14.10 -6.31 -9.42
CA VAL A 97 -14.53 -7.39 -8.52
C VAL A 97 -15.40 -6.83 -7.40
N SER A 98 -14.93 -5.77 -6.73
CA SER A 98 -15.65 -5.06 -5.69
C SER A 98 -15.19 -3.59 -5.65
N ARG A 99 -16.14 -2.64 -5.72
CA ARG A 99 -15.81 -1.22 -5.49
C ARG A 99 -15.26 -0.97 -4.10
N GLU A 100 -15.67 -1.76 -3.14
CA GLU A 100 -15.21 -1.71 -1.75
C GLU A 100 -13.84 -2.42 -1.62
N VAL A 101 -12.83 -1.95 -2.36
CA VAL A 101 -11.52 -2.60 -2.44
C VAL A 101 -10.92 -2.81 -1.06
N TYR A 102 -11.02 -1.82 -0.17
CA TYR A 102 -10.49 -1.91 1.20
C TYR A 102 -11.46 -2.52 2.22
N GLN A 103 -12.64 -2.97 1.79
CA GLN A 103 -13.57 -3.78 2.58
C GLN A 103 -13.96 -3.14 3.93
N HIS A 104 -14.05 -1.81 3.99
CA HIS A 104 -14.32 -1.03 5.22
C HIS A 104 -13.30 -1.22 6.34
N LYS A 105 -12.14 -1.78 6.02
CA LYS A 105 -11.09 -2.03 7.03
C LYS A 105 -10.42 -0.72 7.45
N PRO A 106 -9.89 -0.67 8.69
CA PRO A 106 -8.93 0.36 9.07
C PRO A 106 -7.73 0.34 8.14
N VAL A 107 -7.39 1.50 7.57
CA VAL A 107 -6.25 1.65 6.64
C VAL A 107 -5.34 2.78 7.09
N VAL A 108 -4.05 2.52 7.10
CA VAL A 108 -3.01 3.54 7.21
C VAL A 108 -2.27 3.63 5.88
N PHE A 109 -2.18 4.84 5.34
CA PHE A 109 -1.41 5.13 4.14
C PHE A 109 -0.06 5.76 4.50
N LEU A 110 0.99 5.17 4.00
CA LEU A 110 2.36 5.67 4.13
C LEU A 110 2.92 5.97 2.74
N ALA A 111 3.86 6.88 2.67
CA ALA A 111 4.63 7.12 1.46
C ALA A 111 6.05 7.53 1.84
N THR A 112 7.01 7.15 1.03
CA THR A 112 8.38 7.60 1.17
C THR A 112 9.10 7.67 -0.17
N SER A 113 10.10 8.51 -0.22
CA SER A 113 11.00 8.63 -1.38
C SER A 113 12.43 8.90 -0.92
N PRO A 114 13.44 8.68 -1.77
CA PRO A 114 14.81 9.08 -1.48
C PRO A 114 14.99 10.60 -1.34
N GLY A 115 14.16 11.37 -2.00
CA GLY A 115 14.23 12.83 -2.02
C GLY A 115 13.40 13.51 -0.93
N PRO A 116 13.51 14.85 -0.84
CA PRO A 116 12.85 15.65 0.20
C PRO A 116 11.33 15.73 0.05
N GLY A 117 10.77 15.35 -1.09
CA GLY A 117 9.33 15.38 -1.34
C GLY A 117 8.54 14.28 -0.63
N GLY A 118 9.20 13.19 -0.19
CA GLY A 118 8.58 12.13 0.60
C GLY A 118 7.41 11.41 -0.06
N ALA A 119 7.28 11.53 -1.39
CA ALA A 119 6.14 10.99 -2.14
C ALA A 119 4.78 11.54 -1.66
N ALA A 120 4.75 12.80 -1.25
CA ALA A 120 3.54 13.43 -0.69
C ALA A 120 2.39 13.49 -1.71
N SER A 121 2.67 13.68 -3.00
CA SER A 121 1.63 13.79 -4.02
C SER A 121 0.82 12.50 -4.17
N VAL A 122 1.47 11.35 -4.21
CA VAL A 122 0.76 10.06 -4.30
C VAL A 122 -0.01 9.77 -3.01
N LEU A 123 0.52 10.17 -1.85
CA LEU A 123 -0.17 10.03 -0.57
C LEU A 123 -1.49 10.81 -0.57
N ASP A 124 -1.47 12.06 -1.05
CA ASP A 124 -2.67 12.88 -1.17
C ASP A 124 -3.70 12.24 -2.09
N VAL A 125 -3.28 11.71 -3.24
CA VAL A 125 -4.17 10.99 -4.18
C VAL A 125 -4.82 9.79 -3.48
N ALA A 126 -4.06 9.00 -2.74
CA ALA A 126 -4.56 7.82 -2.04
C ALA A 126 -5.58 8.20 -0.96
N VAL A 127 -5.28 9.17 -0.12
CA VAL A 127 -6.16 9.62 0.95
C VAL A 127 -7.46 10.21 0.40
N GLN A 128 -7.38 11.04 -0.64
CA GLN A 128 -8.56 11.65 -1.27
C GLN A 128 -9.46 10.62 -1.95
N SER A 129 -8.88 9.58 -2.57
CA SER A 129 -9.66 8.54 -3.24
C SER A 129 -10.12 7.41 -2.32
N ALA A 130 -9.58 7.31 -1.12
CA ALA A 130 -9.86 6.24 -0.17
C ALA A 130 -11.36 6.00 0.10
N PRO A 131 -12.23 7.04 0.23
CA PRO A 131 -13.66 6.84 0.44
C PRO A 131 -14.35 6.11 -0.72
N PHE A 132 -13.89 6.31 -1.97
CA PHE A 132 -14.46 5.64 -3.14
C PHE A 132 -14.21 4.11 -3.11
N PHE A 133 -13.19 3.67 -2.38
CA PHE A 133 -12.81 2.28 -2.23
C PHE A 133 -13.15 1.72 -0.84
N SER A 134 -13.98 2.44 -0.07
CA SER A 134 -14.43 2.03 1.27
C SER A 134 -13.28 1.76 2.24
N ALA A 135 -12.26 2.61 2.23
CA ALA A 135 -11.21 2.60 3.25
C ALA A 135 -11.64 3.40 4.47
N ASN A 136 -11.48 2.83 5.67
CA ASN A 136 -11.58 3.55 6.93
C ASN A 136 -10.21 4.10 7.31
N VAL A 137 -9.84 5.25 6.75
CA VAL A 137 -8.50 5.85 6.94
C VAL A 137 -8.30 6.24 8.39
N LYS A 138 -7.28 5.68 9.02
CA LYS A 138 -6.90 5.96 10.42
C LYS A 138 -5.73 6.91 10.53
N GLY A 139 -4.88 6.97 9.52
CA GLY A 139 -3.75 7.87 9.48
C GLY A 139 -3.07 7.86 8.14
N SER A 140 -2.25 8.87 7.92
CA SER A 140 -1.36 8.94 6.77
C SER A 140 -0.06 9.66 7.14
N LEU A 141 1.06 9.19 6.61
CA LEU A 141 2.36 9.79 6.88
C LEU A 141 3.27 9.71 5.65
N SER A 142 3.80 10.86 5.26
CA SER A 142 4.88 10.97 4.27
C SER A 142 6.22 11.07 4.97
N ILE A 143 7.18 10.25 4.56
CA ILE A 143 8.55 10.25 5.11
C ILE A 143 9.51 10.69 4.02
N PRO A 144 9.99 11.94 4.05
CA PRO A 144 11.00 12.40 3.10
C PRO A 144 12.37 11.79 3.40
N SER A 145 13.25 11.82 2.40
CA SER A 145 14.68 11.46 2.56
C SER A 145 14.88 10.13 3.30
N PHE A 146 14.25 9.08 2.79
CA PHE A 146 14.16 7.78 3.48
C PHE A 146 15.51 7.29 4.04
N TYR A 147 16.59 7.40 3.25
CA TYR A 147 17.91 6.89 3.65
C TYR A 147 18.55 7.64 4.82
N ASP A 148 18.08 8.86 5.12
CA ASP A 148 18.55 9.63 6.27
C ASP A 148 17.88 9.18 7.58
N HIS A 149 16.79 8.42 7.48
CA HIS A 149 15.94 8.06 8.60
C HIS A 149 15.75 6.57 8.82
N PHE A 150 16.28 5.72 7.93
CA PHE A 150 16.11 4.27 7.98
C PHE A 150 17.45 3.55 7.82
N ASP A 151 17.78 2.72 8.79
CA ASP A 151 18.97 1.87 8.75
C ASP A 151 18.61 0.53 8.08
N ALA A 152 19.14 0.30 6.88
CA ALA A 152 18.91 -0.91 6.12
C ALA A 152 19.51 -2.17 6.79
N SER A 153 20.57 -2.02 7.59
CA SER A 153 21.23 -3.16 8.26
C SER A 153 20.41 -3.69 9.44
N THR A 154 19.76 -2.80 10.18
CA THR A 154 18.90 -3.13 11.33
C THR A 154 17.43 -3.18 10.97
N GLN A 155 17.05 -2.75 9.77
CA GLN A 155 15.66 -2.63 9.30
C GLN A 155 14.81 -1.76 10.24
N ARG A 156 15.37 -0.64 10.72
CA ARG A 156 14.71 0.24 11.70
C ARG A 156 14.78 1.72 11.31
N LEU A 157 13.75 2.45 11.68
CA LEU A 157 13.81 3.91 11.70
C LEU A 157 14.77 4.38 12.80
N THR A 158 15.67 5.29 12.41
CA THR A 158 16.65 5.92 13.32
C THR A 158 16.15 7.25 13.88
N ASN A 159 15.14 7.85 13.26
CA ASN A 159 14.52 9.10 13.67
C ASN A 159 13.37 8.83 14.65
N SER A 160 13.57 9.19 15.94
CA SER A 160 12.61 8.94 17.00
C SER A 160 11.29 9.70 16.82
N HIS A 161 11.31 10.87 16.19
CA HIS A 161 10.09 11.65 15.94
C HIS A 161 9.20 10.95 14.89
N ILE A 162 9.80 10.49 13.78
CA ILE A 162 9.08 9.73 12.76
C ILE A 162 8.55 8.41 13.35
N HIS A 163 9.36 7.74 14.16
CA HIS A 163 8.94 6.52 14.84
C HIS A 163 7.70 6.76 15.72
N SER A 164 7.71 7.79 16.55
CA SER A 164 6.56 8.14 17.39
C SER A 164 5.33 8.54 16.59
N GLN A 165 5.49 9.16 15.42
CA GLN A 165 4.37 9.45 14.53
C GLN A 165 3.75 8.17 13.93
N LEU A 166 4.57 7.15 13.66
CA LEU A 166 4.07 5.85 13.17
C LEU A 166 3.38 5.03 14.25
N GLU A 167 3.81 5.15 15.50
CA GLU A 167 3.20 4.44 16.64
C GLU A 167 1.84 5.02 17.04
N ALA A 168 1.60 6.29 16.76
CA ALA A 168 0.38 7.00 17.14
C ALA A 168 -0.81 6.60 16.28
#